data_905d91cd46092fd05bea121580ffb530
#
_entry.id   905d91cd46092fd05bea121580ffb530
#
_cell.length_a   1.000
_cell.length_b   1.000
_cell.length_c   1.000
_cell.angle_alpha   90.00
_cell.angle_beta   90.00
_cell.angle_gamma   90.00
#
_symmetry.space_group_name_H-M   'P 1'
#
loop_
_entity.id
_entity.type
_entity.pdbx_description
1 polymer ?
#
loop_
_entity_poly.entity_id
_entity_poly.type
_entity_poly.pdbx_seq_one_letter_code
_entity_poly.pdbx_strand_id
1 'polypeptide(L)'
;MSFQDAVRTCLQQKYVDFSGRARRSEYWYFFLFGVIVSVVAGIIDGILGTRGAAGGTGLVGAIASLALLLPGLGVGVRRLHDTGRSGWWLLIALVPLVGAIVLIVFFVQDSQAENQYGPNPKGLAGGQYYQEMPPPAPQY
;
A
#
# COMPACT_ATOMS: atom_id res chain seq x y z
N MET A 1 2.70 5.36 12.12
CA MET A 1 1.30 5.38 11.60
C MET A 1 0.53 4.25 12.23
N SER A 2 -0.66 4.53 12.74
CA SER A 2 -1.53 3.50 13.30
C SER A 2 -2.30 2.77 12.20
N PHE A 3 -2.92 1.63 12.57
CA PHE A 3 -3.78 0.89 11.65
C PHE A 3 -4.95 1.75 11.13
N GLN A 4 -5.62 2.48 12.02
CA GLN A 4 -6.73 3.36 11.64
C GLN A 4 -6.27 4.49 10.71
N ASP A 5 -5.12 5.09 10.98
CA ASP A 5 -4.57 6.14 10.12
C ASP A 5 -4.21 5.61 8.74
N ALA A 6 -3.63 4.42 8.66
CA ALA A 6 -3.28 3.80 7.38
C ALA A 6 -4.53 3.53 6.53
N VAL A 7 -5.56 2.95 7.11
CA VAL A 7 -6.81 2.66 6.42
C VAL A 7 -7.49 3.95 5.98
N ARG A 8 -7.56 4.94 6.86
CA ARG A 8 -8.16 6.25 6.53
C ARG A 8 -7.43 6.93 5.40
N THR A 9 -6.10 6.94 5.43
CA THR A 9 -5.29 7.54 4.37
C THR A 9 -5.57 6.87 3.02
N CYS A 10 -5.57 5.55 2.98
CA CYS A 10 -5.78 4.81 1.73
C CYS A 10 -7.20 4.93 1.19
N LEU A 11 -8.22 4.96 2.06
CA LEU A 11 -9.61 4.95 1.63
C LEU A 11 -10.21 6.35 1.46
N GLN A 12 -9.82 7.32 2.25
CA GLN A 12 -10.44 8.65 2.26
C GLN A 12 -9.58 9.72 1.63
N GLN A 13 -8.28 9.74 1.94
CA GLN A 13 -7.39 10.81 1.53
C GLN A 13 -6.69 10.52 0.21
N LYS A 14 -6.32 9.27 -0.03
CA LYS A 14 -5.50 8.85 -1.17
C LYS A 14 -6.08 7.65 -1.90
N TYR A 15 -7.39 7.61 -2.06
CA TYR A 15 -8.08 6.48 -2.70
C TYR A 15 -7.53 6.18 -4.09
N VAL A 16 -7.34 7.19 -4.90
CA VAL A 16 -6.80 7.08 -6.27
C VAL A 16 -5.48 7.87 -6.44
N ASP A 17 -4.79 8.15 -5.35
CA ASP A 17 -3.53 8.88 -5.40
C ASP A 17 -2.36 7.92 -5.61
N PHE A 18 -1.77 8.00 -6.79
CA PHE A 18 -0.58 7.22 -7.17
C PHE A 18 0.72 8.02 -7.04
N SER A 19 0.63 9.25 -6.56
CA SER A 19 1.80 10.12 -6.33
C SER A 19 2.27 10.02 -4.89
N GLY A 20 3.48 10.49 -4.63
CA GLY A 20 4.03 10.51 -3.28
C GLY A 20 4.57 9.17 -2.82
N ARG A 21 4.66 8.98 -1.51
CA ARG A 21 5.31 7.85 -0.86
C ARG A 21 4.44 7.28 0.25
N ALA A 22 4.54 5.97 0.47
CA ALA A 22 3.91 5.28 1.58
C ALA A 22 4.95 4.54 2.42
N ARG A 23 4.90 4.71 3.74
CA ARG A 23 5.79 3.98 4.66
C ARG A 23 5.33 2.53 4.81
N ARG A 24 6.23 1.67 5.34
CA ARG A 24 5.92 0.23 5.54
C ARG A 24 4.62 0.01 6.33
N SER A 25 4.43 0.74 7.42
CA SER A 25 3.24 0.58 8.25
C SER A 25 1.96 0.91 7.49
N GLU A 26 1.96 1.94 6.64
CA GLU A 26 0.79 2.28 5.83
C GLU A 26 0.41 1.13 4.90
N TYR A 27 1.39 0.59 4.16
CA TYR A 27 1.15 -0.51 3.24
C TYR A 27 0.68 -1.78 3.96
N TRP A 28 1.41 -2.21 4.98
CA TRP A 28 1.12 -3.48 5.63
C TRP A 28 -0.14 -3.43 6.48
N TYR A 29 -0.48 -2.30 7.08
CA TYR A 29 -1.75 -2.13 7.78
C TYR A 29 -2.92 -2.14 6.80
N PHE A 30 -2.76 -1.52 5.63
CA PHE A 30 -3.78 -1.58 4.59
C PHE A 30 -3.92 -2.98 4.02
N PHE A 31 -2.83 -3.69 3.85
CA PHE A 31 -2.84 -5.10 3.45
C PHE A 31 -3.60 -5.95 4.46
N LEU A 32 -3.33 -5.78 5.76
CA LEU A 32 -4.06 -6.46 6.81
C LEU A 32 -5.55 -6.14 6.78
N PHE A 33 -5.90 -4.88 6.57
CA PHE A 33 -7.29 -4.47 6.39
C PHE A 33 -7.94 -5.21 5.22
N GLY A 34 -7.26 -5.33 4.10
CA GLY A 34 -7.73 -6.08 2.94
C GLY A 34 -7.98 -7.56 3.24
N VAL A 35 -7.09 -8.18 4.02
CA VAL A 35 -7.25 -9.58 4.47
C VAL A 35 -8.50 -9.71 5.35
N ILE A 36 -8.68 -8.81 6.31
CA ILE A 36 -9.87 -8.81 7.20
C ILE A 36 -11.14 -8.65 6.37
N VAL A 37 -11.19 -7.70 5.46
CA VAL A 37 -12.34 -7.48 4.57
C VAL A 37 -12.63 -8.74 3.73
N SER A 38 -11.59 -9.38 3.21
CA SER A 38 -11.74 -10.60 2.41
C SER A 38 -12.32 -11.75 3.21
N VAL A 39 -11.86 -11.92 4.46
CA VAL A 39 -12.39 -12.97 5.35
C VAL A 39 -13.85 -12.70 5.69
N VAL A 40 -14.19 -11.46 6.07
CA VAL A 40 -15.58 -11.09 6.39
C VAL A 40 -16.49 -11.25 5.17
N ALA A 41 -16.05 -10.80 4.01
CA ALA A 41 -16.81 -10.95 2.77
C ALA A 41 -17.03 -12.43 2.42
N GLY A 42 -16.00 -13.25 2.62
CA GLY A 42 -16.11 -14.70 2.41
C GLY A 42 -17.12 -15.38 3.34
N ILE A 43 -17.17 -14.96 4.61
CA ILE A 43 -18.16 -15.46 5.57
C ILE A 43 -19.57 -15.05 5.15
N ILE A 44 -19.76 -13.78 4.77
CA ILE A 44 -21.06 -13.28 4.31
C ILE A 44 -21.52 -14.03 3.05
N ASP A 45 -20.64 -14.22 2.07
CA ASP A 45 -20.94 -15.00 0.87
C ASP A 45 -21.33 -16.45 1.19
N GLY A 46 -20.65 -17.06 2.17
CA GLY A 46 -21.00 -18.39 2.64
C GLY A 46 -22.39 -18.46 3.26
N ILE A 47 -22.76 -17.46 4.07
CA ILE A 47 -24.08 -17.38 4.72
C ILE A 47 -25.18 -17.12 3.69
N LEU A 48 -24.94 -16.22 2.74
CA LEU A 48 -25.92 -15.84 1.71
C LEU A 48 -26.02 -16.86 0.57
N GLY A 49 -25.10 -17.84 0.51
CA GLY A 49 -25.04 -18.82 -0.58
C GLY A 49 -24.61 -18.22 -1.92
N THR A 50 -23.93 -17.09 -1.92
CA THR A 50 -23.47 -16.40 -3.13
C THR A 50 -22.13 -16.91 -3.65
N ARG A 51 -21.47 -17.83 -2.94
CA ARG A 51 -20.29 -18.53 -3.44
C ARG A 51 -20.67 -19.49 -4.57
N GLY A 52 -19.83 -19.53 -5.61
CA GLY A 52 -19.98 -20.53 -6.67
C GLY A 52 -19.79 -21.95 -6.16
N ALA A 53 -20.24 -22.93 -6.95
CA ALA A 53 -20.16 -24.36 -6.60
C ALA A 53 -18.74 -24.84 -6.29
N ALA A 54 -17.71 -24.17 -6.82
CA ALA A 54 -16.30 -24.49 -6.57
C ALA A 54 -15.72 -23.80 -5.32
N GLY A 55 -16.52 -23.11 -4.53
CA GLY A 55 -16.06 -22.42 -3.31
C GLY A 55 -15.19 -21.19 -3.59
N GLY A 56 -15.28 -20.62 -4.78
CA GLY A 56 -14.54 -19.42 -5.16
C GLY A 56 -15.05 -18.13 -4.53
N THR A 57 -14.57 -17.00 -5.02
CA THR A 57 -15.00 -15.67 -4.59
C THR A 57 -16.48 -15.48 -4.92
N GLY A 58 -17.28 -15.09 -3.92
CA GLY A 58 -18.68 -14.79 -4.10
C GLY A 58 -18.93 -13.33 -4.50
N LEU A 59 -20.20 -12.96 -4.55
CA LEU A 59 -20.63 -11.62 -4.96
C LEU A 59 -20.07 -10.53 -4.03
N VAL A 60 -20.18 -10.71 -2.71
CA VAL A 60 -19.70 -9.74 -1.72
C VAL A 60 -18.18 -9.62 -1.80
N GLY A 61 -17.47 -10.74 -1.92
CA GLY A 61 -16.01 -10.75 -2.10
C GLY A 61 -15.57 -10.05 -3.37
N ALA A 62 -16.29 -10.24 -4.48
CA ALA A 62 -16.00 -9.57 -5.74
C ALA A 62 -16.17 -8.05 -5.64
N ILE A 63 -17.25 -7.59 -5.04
CA ILE A 63 -17.53 -6.16 -4.82
C ILE A 63 -16.45 -5.55 -3.93
N ALA A 64 -16.11 -6.21 -2.82
CA ALA A 64 -15.06 -5.75 -1.91
C ALA A 64 -13.71 -5.67 -2.60
N SER A 65 -13.34 -6.66 -3.42
CA SER A 65 -12.09 -6.68 -4.17
C SER A 65 -12.00 -5.52 -5.15
N LEU A 66 -13.09 -5.22 -5.87
CA LEU A 66 -13.13 -4.08 -6.79
C LEU A 66 -13.04 -2.75 -6.05
N ALA A 67 -13.71 -2.62 -4.91
CA ALA A 67 -13.66 -1.40 -4.11
C ALA A 67 -12.26 -1.11 -3.55
N LEU A 68 -11.49 -2.15 -3.22
CA LEU A 68 -10.14 -2.02 -2.68
C LEU A 68 -9.04 -2.04 -3.75
N LEU A 69 -9.38 -2.31 -5.01
CA LEU A 69 -8.40 -2.42 -6.08
C LEU A 69 -7.61 -1.12 -6.27
N LEU A 70 -8.30 0.00 -6.44
CA LEU A 70 -7.65 1.29 -6.68
C LEU A 70 -6.82 1.77 -5.48
N PRO A 71 -7.34 1.77 -4.24
CA PRO A 71 -6.51 2.15 -3.09
C PRO A 71 -5.38 1.16 -2.85
N GLY A 72 -5.56 -0.12 -3.13
CA GLY A 72 -4.50 -1.13 -3.04
C GLY A 72 -3.38 -0.87 -4.04
N LEU A 73 -3.72 -0.58 -5.30
CA LEU A 73 -2.73 -0.18 -6.30
C LEU A 73 -2.04 1.14 -5.91
N GLY A 74 -2.80 2.11 -5.43
CA GLY A 74 -2.26 3.41 -5.03
C GLY A 74 -1.23 3.29 -3.91
N VAL A 75 -1.55 2.56 -2.85
CA VAL A 75 -0.59 2.38 -1.74
C VAL A 75 0.61 1.55 -2.17
N GLY A 76 0.42 0.57 -3.06
CA GLY A 76 1.52 -0.21 -3.63
C GLY A 76 2.48 0.66 -4.43
N VAL A 77 1.97 1.51 -5.31
CA VAL A 77 2.78 2.46 -6.08
C VAL A 77 3.51 3.42 -5.14
N ARG A 78 2.81 4.01 -4.17
CA ARG A 78 3.43 4.91 -3.19
C ARG A 78 4.48 4.21 -2.33
N ARG A 79 4.30 2.93 -2.06
CA ARG A 79 5.29 2.13 -1.34
C ARG A 79 6.55 1.89 -2.16
N LEU A 80 6.42 1.66 -3.46
CA LEU A 80 7.58 1.57 -4.36
C LEU A 80 8.31 2.92 -4.42
N HIS A 81 7.59 4.03 -4.47
CA HIS A 81 8.19 5.36 -4.43
C HIS A 81 8.99 5.60 -3.15
N ASP A 82 8.53 5.04 -2.04
CA ASP A 82 9.20 5.17 -0.75
C ASP A 82 10.60 4.52 -0.74
N THR A 83 10.82 3.54 -1.59
CA THR A 83 12.11 2.89 -1.78
C THR A 83 12.82 3.36 -3.06
N GLY A 84 12.39 4.46 -3.65
CA GLY A 84 13.02 5.06 -4.82
C GLY A 84 12.71 4.35 -6.14
N ARG A 85 11.68 3.50 -6.19
CA ARG A 85 11.32 2.74 -7.39
C ARG A 85 10.08 3.31 -8.05
N SER A 86 10.01 3.19 -9.38
CA SER A 86 8.82 3.55 -10.16
C SER A 86 7.66 2.61 -9.84
N GLY A 87 6.42 3.13 -9.91
CA GLY A 87 5.20 2.34 -9.77
C GLY A 87 5.05 1.23 -10.81
N TRP A 88 5.73 1.32 -11.95
CA TRP A 88 5.73 0.29 -12.97
C TRP A 88 6.27 -1.06 -12.48
N TRP A 89 7.04 -1.09 -11.40
CA TRP A 89 7.48 -2.33 -10.76
C TRP A 89 6.34 -3.22 -10.27
N LEU A 90 5.13 -2.67 -10.08
CA LEU A 90 3.96 -3.50 -9.77
C LEU A 90 3.62 -4.49 -10.88
N LEU A 91 3.98 -4.20 -12.12
CA LEU A 91 3.74 -5.11 -13.24
C LEU A 91 4.50 -6.44 -13.11
N ILE A 92 5.53 -6.49 -12.27
CA ILE A 92 6.25 -7.75 -12.00
C ILE A 92 5.34 -8.77 -11.30
N ALA A 93 4.24 -8.33 -10.67
CA ALA A 93 3.26 -9.23 -10.08
C ALA A 93 2.58 -10.12 -11.13
N LEU A 94 2.63 -9.74 -12.41
CA LEU A 94 2.13 -10.57 -13.51
C LEU A 94 3.03 -11.79 -13.76
N VAL A 95 4.26 -11.82 -13.24
CA VAL A 95 5.12 -12.99 -13.28
C VAL A 95 4.83 -13.82 -12.02
N PRO A 96 4.20 -15.01 -12.16
CA PRO A 96 3.82 -15.82 -11.01
C PRO A 96 5.03 -16.19 -10.16
N LEU A 97 4.85 -16.22 -8.83
CA LEU A 97 5.84 -16.57 -7.82
C LEU A 97 7.04 -15.61 -7.75
N VAL A 98 7.80 -15.42 -8.82
CA VAL A 98 8.97 -14.52 -8.86
C VAL A 98 8.55 -13.08 -8.58
N GLY A 99 7.49 -12.61 -9.24
CA GLY A 99 6.96 -11.27 -9.04
C GLY A 99 6.50 -11.03 -7.60
N ALA A 100 5.79 -11.97 -7.01
CA ALA A 100 5.34 -11.87 -5.62
C ALA A 100 6.52 -11.79 -4.65
N ILE A 101 7.54 -12.62 -4.83
CA ILE A 101 8.73 -12.61 -3.97
C ILE A 101 9.47 -11.28 -4.08
N VAL A 102 9.68 -10.78 -5.30
CA VAL A 102 10.38 -9.51 -5.53
C VAL A 102 9.61 -8.34 -4.90
N LEU A 103 8.29 -8.29 -5.06
CA LEU A 103 7.48 -7.23 -4.47
C LEU A 103 7.50 -7.28 -2.94
N ILE A 104 7.43 -8.47 -2.35
CA ILE A 104 7.53 -8.60 -0.89
C ILE A 104 8.87 -8.05 -0.41
N VAL A 105 9.97 -8.39 -1.07
CA VAL A 105 11.29 -7.87 -0.72
C VAL A 105 11.30 -6.33 -0.79
N PHE A 106 10.73 -5.74 -1.83
CA PHE A 106 10.65 -4.29 -1.95
C PHE A 106 9.78 -3.65 -0.86
N PHE A 107 8.67 -4.26 -0.51
CA PHE A 107 7.70 -3.71 0.43
C PHE A 107 8.15 -3.79 1.90
N VAL A 108 9.03 -4.74 2.24
CA VAL A 108 9.58 -4.83 3.60
C VAL A 108 10.80 -3.94 3.84
N GLN A 109 11.38 -3.34 2.79
CA GLN A 109 12.48 -2.40 2.93
C GLN A 109 12.03 -1.14 3.66
N ASP A 110 12.95 -0.53 4.40
CA ASP A 110 12.64 0.71 5.10
C ASP A 110 12.54 1.90 4.13
N SER A 111 11.90 2.97 4.59
CA SER A 111 11.77 4.20 3.82
C SER A 111 13.15 4.80 3.52
N GLN A 112 13.34 5.22 2.27
CA GLN A 112 14.51 5.99 1.90
C GLN A 112 14.43 7.42 2.44
N ALA A 113 15.59 8.07 2.56
CA ALA A 113 15.65 9.52 2.72
C ALA A 113 14.90 10.21 1.58
N GLU A 114 14.79 11.54 1.63
CA GLU A 114 14.17 12.31 0.55
C GLU A 114 14.69 11.87 -0.81
N ASN A 115 13.75 11.64 -1.73
CA ASN A 115 14.05 11.23 -3.10
C ASN A 115 13.15 11.97 -4.08
N GLN A 116 13.21 11.60 -5.37
CA GLN A 116 12.41 12.23 -6.43
C GLN A 116 10.89 12.19 -6.21
N TYR A 117 10.39 11.33 -5.31
CA TYR A 117 8.97 11.16 -5.02
C TYR A 117 8.51 11.92 -3.76
N GLY A 118 9.43 12.60 -3.08
CA GLY A 118 9.13 13.42 -1.93
C GLY A 118 9.98 13.11 -0.69
N PRO A 119 9.66 13.77 0.43
CA PRO A 119 10.37 13.57 1.68
C PRO A 119 10.07 12.21 2.29
N ASN A 120 10.97 11.73 3.16
CA ASN A 120 10.76 10.48 3.89
C ASN A 120 9.51 10.62 4.80
N PRO A 121 8.49 9.77 4.62
CA PRO A 121 7.25 9.86 5.39
C PRO A 121 7.45 9.60 6.90
N LYS A 122 8.51 8.89 7.28
CA LYS A 122 8.87 8.70 8.69
C LYS A 122 9.55 9.93 9.28
N GLY A 123 10.38 10.60 8.48
CA GLY A 123 11.13 11.77 8.90
C GLY A 123 10.22 12.94 9.27
N LEU A 124 9.12 13.10 8.57
CA LEU A 124 8.14 14.15 8.83
C LEU A 124 7.47 13.98 10.21
N ALA A 125 7.30 12.75 10.66
CA ALA A 125 6.60 12.45 11.91
C ALA A 125 7.39 12.83 13.16
N GLY A 126 8.70 12.95 13.06
CA GLY A 126 9.56 13.12 14.23
C GLY A 126 10.26 14.48 14.37
N GLY A 127 10.27 15.32 13.38
CA GLY A 127 11.10 16.53 13.37
C GLY A 127 12.60 16.27 13.42
N GLN A 128 13.01 15.09 13.85
CA GLN A 128 14.40 14.68 13.96
C GLN A 128 15.09 14.61 12.62
N TYR A 129 14.36 14.22 11.59
CA TYR A 129 14.88 14.11 10.24
C TYR A 129 15.44 15.45 9.75
N TYR A 130 14.71 16.55 10.01
CA TYR A 130 15.17 17.89 9.62
C TYR A 130 16.35 18.38 10.44
N GLN A 131 16.52 17.86 11.67
CA GLN A 131 17.68 18.19 12.51
C GLN A 131 18.95 17.46 12.07
N GLU A 132 18.79 16.28 11.47
CA GLU A 132 19.90 15.46 10.99
C GLU A 132 20.30 15.78 9.54
N MET A 133 19.43 16.48 8.82
CA MET A 133 19.74 16.90 7.44
C MET A 133 20.83 17.97 7.44
N PRO A 134 21.85 17.82 6.59
CA PRO A 134 22.79 18.91 6.38
C PRO A 134 22.04 20.12 5.81
N PRO A 135 22.46 21.36 6.16
CA PRO A 135 21.80 22.53 5.60
C PRO A 135 21.85 22.51 4.08
N PRO A 136 20.80 22.99 3.39
CA PRO A 136 20.78 23.04 1.94
C PRO A 136 21.97 23.86 1.44
N ALA A 137 22.58 23.40 0.34
CA ALA A 137 23.68 24.14 -0.27
C ALA A 137 23.23 25.56 -0.64
N PRO A 138 24.09 26.58 -0.42
CA PRO A 138 23.74 27.95 -0.80
C PRO A 138 23.38 28.00 -2.28
N GLN A 139 22.23 28.57 -2.58
CA GLN A 139 21.83 28.82 -3.98
C GLN A 139 22.46 30.14 -4.39
N TYR A 140 23.39 30.08 -5.28
CA TYR A 140 24.00 31.25 -5.90
C TYR A 140 23.29 31.60 -7.21
#